data_a41d2539bea0be834fe246777e226071
#
_entry.id   a41d2539bea0be834fe246777e226071
#
_cell.length_a   1.000
_cell.length_b   1.000
_cell.length_c   1.000
_cell.angle_alpha   90.00
_cell.angle_beta   90.00
_cell.angle_gamma   90.00
#
_symmetry.space_group_name_H-M   'P 1'
#
loop_
_entity.id
_entity.type
_entity.pdbx_description
1 polymer ?
#
loop_
_entity_poly.entity_id
_entity_poly.type
_entity_poly.pdbx_seq_one_letter_code
_entity_poly.pdbx_strand_id
1 'polypeptide(L)'
;MSKKEKITVQGTEITVISEKNNDYICLTDMVKGQEGEDHIRNWMRNRNTLEFLGTWEMLHNPAFKGVEFDTFLHEAGANRFNMTPRKWIEATDAIGVISQAGRNGGTYAHKDIAFEFGSWLSPVFKLYLITEYQRLKEAENNPMLGEWNVKRVLSKVNYTLHTDAVRDFIIPKIDVEREKAYAYADEADMLNLALWACTAKQWREANPGYAKKGLNIRDT
;
A
#
# COMPACT_ATOMS: atom_id res chain seq x y z
N MET A 1 -25.91 -3.43 -8.59
CA MET A 1 -24.85 -4.40 -9.00
C MET A 1 -23.51 -3.82 -8.56
N SER A 2 -22.73 -4.56 -7.80
CA SER A 2 -21.39 -4.13 -7.41
C SER A 2 -20.48 -4.17 -8.63
N LYS A 3 -19.78 -3.06 -8.93
CA LYS A 3 -18.78 -2.98 -10.00
C LYS A 3 -17.47 -3.53 -9.45
N LYS A 4 -16.89 -4.52 -10.10
CA LYS A 4 -15.56 -5.03 -9.80
C LYS A 4 -14.55 -4.43 -10.77
N GLU A 5 -13.52 -3.79 -10.22
CA GLU A 5 -12.39 -3.24 -10.98
C GLU A 5 -11.10 -3.88 -10.47
N LYS A 6 -10.06 -3.86 -11.30
CA LYS A 6 -8.71 -4.26 -10.89
C LYS A 6 -7.77 -3.07 -11.01
N ILE A 7 -7.00 -2.84 -9.97
CA ILE A 7 -5.91 -1.85 -9.95
C ILE A 7 -4.59 -2.60 -9.82
N THR A 8 -3.53 -2.07 -10.41
CA THR A 8 -2.20 -2.65 -10.27
C THR A 8 -1.38 -1.79 -9.33
N VAL A 9 -0.92 -2.37 -8.22
CA VAL A 9 -0.06 -1.71 -7.24
C VAL A 9 1.23 -2.52 -7.11
N GLN A 10 2.36 -1.92 -7.46
CA GLN A 10 3.68 -2.58 -7.41
C GLN A 10 3.69 -3.96 -8.12
N GLY A 11 3.07 -4.06 -9.29
CA GLY A 11 2.99 -5.30 -10.07
C GLY A 11 1.97 -6.33 -9.55
N THR A 12 1.29 -6.07 -8.45
CA THR A 12 0.22 -6.93 -7.91
C THR A 12 -1.14 -6.40 -8.34
N GLU A 13 -1.95 -7.27 -8.96
CA GLU A 13 -3.35 -6.95 -9.25
C GLU A 13 -4.20 -7.05 -7.99
N ILE A 14 -4.84 -5.96 -7.62
CA ILE A 14 -5.73 -5.86 -6.47
C ILE A 14 -7.16 -5.59 -6.95
N THR A 15 -8.10 -6.42 -6.53
CA THR A 15 -9.51 -6.26 -6.86
C THR A 15 -10.15 -5.22 -5.95
N VAL A 16 -10.87 -4.28 -6.53
CA VAL A 16 -11.70 -3.28 -5.83
C VAL A 16 -13.16 -3.52 -6.19
N ILE A 17 -14.01 -3.51 -5.19
CA ILE A 17 -15.46 -3.60 -5.34
C ILE A 17 -16.08 -2.27 -4.90
N SER A 18 -16.78 -1.60 -5.80
CA SER A 18 -17.56 -0.41 -5.47
C SER A 18 -19.00 -0.79 -5.17
N GLU A 19 -19.45 -0.54 -3.94
CA GLU A 19 -20.79 -0.81 -3.47
C GLU A 19 -21.34 0.39 -2.68
N LYS A 20 -22.53 0.90 -3.07
CA LYS A 20 -23.23 1.99 -2.37
C LYS A 20 -22.34 3.23 -2.07
N ASN A 21 -21.53 3.64 -3.01
CA ASN A 21 -20.58 4.77 -2.88
C ASN A 21 -19.37 4.50 -1.96
N ASN A 22 -19.15 3.26 -1.55
CA ASN A 22 -17.97 2.82 -0.79
C ASN A 22 -17.13 1.86 -1.61
N ASP A 23 -15.82 2.03 -1.55
CA ASP A 23 -14.86 1.14 -2.19
C ASP A 23 -14.31 0.15 -1.17
N TYR A 24 -14.39 -1.13 -1.53
CA TYR A 24 -13.84 -2.25 -0.77
C TYR A 24 -12.67 -2.85 -1.53
N ILE A 25 -11.51 -2.90 -0.89
CA ILE A 25 -10.25 -3.39 -1.47
C ILE A 25 -10.01 -4.82 -1.00
N CYS A 26 -9.58 -5.69 -1.90
CA CYS A 26 -9.31 -7.10 -1.61
C CYS A 26 -8.01 -7.25 -0.80
N LEU A 27 -8.13 -7.51 0.51
CA LEU A 27 -6.98 -7.77 1.38
C LEU A 27 -6.25 -9.05 0.99
N THR A 28 -6.98 -10.07 0.51
CA THR A 28 -6.39 -11.33 0.05
C THR A 28 -5.47 -11.10 -1.15
N ASP A 29 -5.83 -10.18 -2.06
CA ASP A 29 -4.97 -9.84 -3.20
C ASP A 29 -3.71 -9.08 -2.76
N MET A 30 -3.80 -8.27 -1.72
CA MET A 30 -2.65 -7.52 -1.18
C MET A 30 -1.54 -8.41 -0.62
N VAL A 31 -1.88 -9.65 -0.21
CA VAL A 31 -0.95 -10.62 0.36
C VAL A 31 -0.71 -11.83 -0.57
N LYS A 32 -1.12 -11.75 -1.84
CA LYS A 32 -0.84 -12.80 -2.84
C LYS A 32 0.67 -13.01 -2.98
N GLY A 33 1.09 -14.26 -2.81
CA GLY A 33 2.50 -14.65 -2.86
C GLY A 33 3.21 -14.74 -1.51
N GLN A 34 2.56 -14.29 -0.46
CA GLN A 34 2.91 -14.54 0.95
C GLN A 34 1.79 -15.41 1.53
N GLU A 35 1.96 -16.16 2.61
CA GLU A 35 0.95 -17.03 3.24
C GLU A 35 -0.35 -16.28 3.60
N GLY A 36 -1.10 -15.87 2.55
CA GLY A 36 -2.07 -14.77 2.48
C GLY A 36 -3.15 -14.72 3.56
N GLU A 37 -3.84 -15.86 3.84
CA GLU A 37 -4.90 -15.89 4.86
C GLU A 37 -4.36 -15.76 6.28
N ASP A 38 -3.14 -16.25 6.54
CA ASP A 38 -2.52 -16.17 7.85
C ASP A 38 -2.12 -14.73 8.19
N HIS A 39 -1.74 -13.92 7.22
CA HIS A 39 -1.48 -12.49 7.46
C HIS A 39 -2.73 -11.75 7.93
N ILE A 40 -3.89 -11.98 7.31
CA ILE A 40 -5.16 -11.35 7.72
C ILE A 40 -5.55 -11.79 9.13
N ARG A 41 -5.44 -13.10 9.44
CA ARG A 41 -5.70 -13.62 10.79
C ARG A 41 -4.74 -13.04 11.83
N ASN A 42 -3.44 -12.99 11.52
CA ASN A 42 -2.44 -12.42 12.41
C ASN A 42 -2.67 -10.94 12.68
N TRP A 43 -3.07 -10.17 11.66
CA TRP A 43 -3.46 -8.79 11.80
C TRP A 43 -4.69 -8.64 12.71
N MET A 44 -5.75 -9.43 12.50
CA MET A 44 -6.97 -9.39 13.32
C MET A 44 -6.80 -9.92 14.75
N ARG A 45 -5.70 -10.62 15.08
CA ARG A 45 -5.38 -11.03 16.45
C ARG A 45 -4.83 -9.90 17.31
N ASN A 46 -4.36 -8.81 16.69
CA ASN A 46 -3.80 -7.69 17.41
C ASN A 46 -4.92 -6.87 18.05
N ARG A 47 -4.74 -6.54 19.32
CA ARG A 47 -5.67 -5.69 20.07
C ARG A 47 -5.89 -4.33 19.38
N ASN A 48 -4.81 -3.67 18.95
CA ASN A 48 -4.87 -2.39 18.25
C ASN A 48 -5.69 -2.47 16.96
N THR A 49 -5.60 -3.59 16.24
CA THR A 49 -6.42 -3.82 15.03
C THR A 49 -7.89 -3.90 15.38
N LEU A 50 -8.26 -4.65 16.42
CA LEU A 50 -9.65 -4.76 16.85
C LEU A 50 -10.18 -3.42 17.36
N GLU A 51 -9.39 -2.65 18.11
CA GLU A 51 -9.75 -1.30 18.54
C GLU A 51 -10.00 -0.38 17.34
N PHE A 52 -9.16 -0.44 16.31
CA PHE A 52 -9.36 0.32 15.09
C PHE A 52 -10.64 -0.10 14.35
N LEU A 53 -10.84 -1.41 14.13
CA LEU A 53 -12.01 -1.95 13.44
C LEU A 53 -13.30 -1.60 14.20
N GLY A 54 -13.33 -1.77 15.52
CA GLY A 54 -14.50 -1.44 16.35
C GLY A 54 -14.79 0.06 16.34
N THR A 55 -13.76 0.90 16.42
CA THR A 55 -13.92 2.36 16.33
C THR A 55 -14.49 2.78 14.98
N TRP A 56 -13.98 2.19 13.88
CA TRP A 56 -14.50 2.45 12.54
C TRP A 56 -15.96 2.03 12.41
N GLU A 57 -16.32 0.84 12.89
CA GLU A 57 -17.71 0.35 12.88
C GLU A 57 -18.64 1.25 13.71
N MET A 58 -18.24 1.65 14.90
CA MET A 58 -19.05 2.55 15.75
C MET A 58 -19.35 3.89 15.06
N LEU A 59 -18.43 4.38 14.23
CA LEU A 59 -18.59 5.64 13.48
C LEU A 59 -19.50 5.48 12.25
N HIS A 60 -19.50 4.30 11.60
CA HIS A 60 -20.11 4.12 10.27
C HIS A 60 -21.27 3.12 10.26
N ASN A 61 -21.47 2.34 11.33
CA ASN A 61 -22.44 1.25 11.38
C ASN A 61 -23.35 1.35 12.61
N PRO A 62 -24.56 1.92 12.47
CA PRO A 62 -25.50 2.01 13.59
C PRO A 62 -25.97 0.66 14.14
N ALA A 63 -25.82 -0.42 13.37
CA ALA A 63 -26.23 -1.78 13.78
C ALA A 63 -25.09 -2.57 14.44
N PHE A 64 -23.92 -1.97 14.64
CA PHE A 64 -22.75 -2.63 15.21
C PHE A 64 -22.99 -3.06 16.66
N LYS A 65 -22.64 -4.32 16.95
CA LYS A 65 -22.84 -4.92 18.28
C LYS A 65 -21.62 -4.68 19.17
N GLY A 66 -21.64 -3.57 19.91
CA GLY A 66 -20.53 -3.16 20.77
C GLY A 66 -20.24 -4.12 21.93
N VAL A 67 -21.23 -4.85 22.46
CA VAL A 67 -21.04 -5.81 23.56
C VAL A 67 -20.16 -6.99 23.12
N GLU A 68 -20.43 -7.53 21.93
CA GLU A 68 -19.62 -8.61 21.34
C GLU A 68 -18.23 -8.13 21.02
N PHE A 69 -18.08 -6.89 20.54
CA PHE A 69 -16.80 -6.24 20.32
C PHE A 69 -15.99 -6.13 21.62
N ASP A 70 -16.59 -5.66 22.71
CA ASP A 70 -15.91 -5.55 24.01
C ASP A 70 -15.42 -6.92 24.50
N THR A 71 -16.18 -7.98 24.28
CA THR A 71 -15.77 -9.34 24.60
C THR A 71 -14.50 -9.73 23.83
N PHE A 72 -14.47 -9.48 22.53
CA PHE A 72 -13.27 -9.76 21.71
C PHE A 72 -12.07 -8.91 22.13
N LEU A 73 -12.30 -7.68 22.51
CA LEU A 73 -11.24 -6.77 22.96
C LEU A 73 -10.61 -7.25 24.28
N HIS A 74 -11.40 -7.81 25.20
CA HIS A 74 -10.89 -8.42 26.43
C HIS A 74 -10.09 -9.69 26.18
N GLU A 75 -10.49 -10.51 25.19
CA GLU A 75 -9.78 -11.73 24.83
C GLU A 75 -8.53 -11.48 23.98
N ALA A 76 -8.44 -10.34 23.30
CA ALA A 76 -7.37 -10.01 22.40
C ALA A 76 -6.00 -9.98 23.11
N GLY A 77 -5.01 -10.60 22.49
CA GLY A 77 -3.66 -10.74 23.04
C GLY A 77 -3.44 -12.03 23.84
N ALA A 78 -4.49 -12.78 24.20
CA ALA A 78 -4.32 -14.12 24.77
C ALA A 78 -3.78 -15.09 23.71
N ASN A 79 -2.87 -16.01 24.08
CA ASN A 79 -2.27 -16.98 23.16
C ASN A 79 -3.28 -17.83 22.40
N ARG A 80 -4.43 -18.13 23.01
CA ARG A 80 -5.54 -18.89 22.41
C ARG A 80 -6.49 -18.05 21.56
N PHE A 81 -6.37 -16.74 21.61
CA PHE A 81 -7.28 -15.86 20.87
C PHE A 81 -7.07 -16.00 19.38
N ASN A 82 -8.15 -16.27 18.66
CA ASN A 82 -8.16 -16.35 17.21
C ASN A 82 -9.36 -15.58 16.68
N MET A 83 -9.08 -14.66 15.75
CA MET A 83 -10.08 -13.88 15.07
C MET A 83 -9.97 -14.10 13.55
N THR A 84 -11.12 -14.31 12.91
CA THR A 84 -11.23 -14.41 11.46
C THR A 84 -12.20 -13.36 10.96
N PRO A 85 -12.08 -12.89 9.70
CA PRO A 85 -13.02 -11.95 9.10
C PRO A 85 -14.48 -12.40 9.25
N ARG A 86 -14.73 -13.70 9.01
CA ARG A 86 -16.07 -14.27 9.11
C ARG A 86 -16.62 -14.21 10.55
N LYS A 87 -15.83 -14.64 11.54
CA LYS A 87 -16.22 -14.57 12.96
C LYS A 87 -16.51 -13.14 13.39
N TRP A 88 -15.68 -12.18 12.95
CA TRP A 88 -15.89 -10.77 13.20
C TRP A 88 -17.25 -10.28 12.67
N ILE A 89 -17.53 -10.53 11.38
CA ILE A 89 -18.75 -10.11 10.71
C ILE A 89 -19.99 -10.73 11.38
N GLU A 90 -20.00 -12.06 11.59
CA GLU A 90 -21.15 -12.79 12.11
C GLU A 90 -21.47 -12.41 13.56
N ALA A 91 -20.48 -12.10 14.38
CA ALA A 91 -20.70 -11.75 15.77
C ALA A 91 -21.11 -10.28 15.95
N THR A 92 -20.48 -9.36 15.24
CA THR A 92 -20.62 -7.92 15.48
C THR A 92 -21.55 -7.19 14.50
N ASP A 93 -22.09 -7.89 13.49
CA ASP A 93 -22.80 -7.31 12.35
C ASP A 93 -21.98 -6.22 11.62
N ALA A 94 -20.65 -6.43 11.53
CA ALA A 94 -19.72 -5.50 10.92
C ALA A 94 -19.98 -5.33 9.42
N ILE A 95 -19.81 -4.10 8.92
CA ILE A 95 -19.96 -3.74 7.51
C ILE A 95 -18.62 -3.35 6.85
N GLY A 96 -17.63 -2.96 7.61
CA GLY A 96 -16.33 -2.50 7.10
C GLY A 96 -15.47 -3.61 6.49
N VAL A 97 -15.79 -4.88 6.79
CA VAL A 97 -15.12 -6.07 6.24
C VAL A 97 -16.15 -6.98 5.60
N ILE A 98 -15.84 -7.52 4.44
CA ILE A 98 -16.70 -8.48 3.71
C ILE A 98 -15.88 -9.75 3.46
N SER A 99 -16.44 -10.91 3.80
CA SER A 99 -15.83 -12.21 3.53
C SER A 99 -16.66 -12.96 2.49
N GLN A 100 -16.07 -13.24 1.33
CA GLN A 100 -16.69 -14.00 0.24
C GLN A 100 -16.03 -15.36 0.15
N ALA A 101 -16.83 -16.43 0.25
CA ALA A 101 -16.36 -17.80 0.07
C ALA A 101 -16.25 -18.18 -1.42
N GLY A 102 -15.47 -19.23 -1.73
CA GLY A 102 -15.37 -19.83 -3.06
C GLY A 102 -14.07 -19.52 -3.79
N ARG A 103 -13.91 -20.11 -4.99
CA ARG A 103 -12.65 -20.06 -5.79
C ARG A 103 -12.19 -18.63 -6.14
N ASN A 104 -13.14 -17.73 -6.32
CA ASN A 104 -12.91 -16.31 -6.61
C ASN A 104 -13.32 -15.43 -5.40
N GLY A 105 -13.39 -16.03 -4.22
CA GLY A 105 -13.68 -15.35 -2.96
C GLY A 105 -12.46 -14.61 -2.42
N GLY A 106 -12.64 -14.02 -1.26
CA GLY A 106 -11.57 -13.31 -0.56
C GLY A 106 -12.13 -12.45 0.56
N THR A 107 -11.23 -11.84 1.29
CA THR A 107 -11.56 -10.83 2.30
C THR A 107 -11.38 -9.44 1.69
N TYR A 108 -12.45 -8.68 1.71
CA TYR A 108 -12.48 -7.29 1.25
C TYR A 108 -12.70 -6.38 2.46
N ALA A 109 -12.09 -5.22 2.45
CA ALA A 109 -12.30 -4.22 3.50
C ALA A 109 -12.55 -2.84 2.89
N HIS A 110 -13.35 -2.03 3.60
CA HIS A 110 -13.49 -0.62 3.27
C HIS A 110 -12.12 0.03 3.10
N LYS A 111 -11.99 1.00 2.20
CA LYS A 111 -10.70 1.62 1.87
C LYS A 111 -9.90 2.06 3.10
N ASP A 112 -10.55 2.66 4.12
CA ASP A 112 -9.87 3.10 5.34
C ASP A 112 -9.23 1.92 6.09
N ILE A 113 -9.97 0.81 6.19
CA ILE A 113 -9.51 -0.43 6.84
C ILE A 113 -8.41 -1.10 6.01
N ALA A 114 -8.52 -1.06 4.69
CA ALA A 114 -7.48 -1.60 3.80
C ALA A 114 -6.18 -0.80 3.88
N PHE A 115 -6.25 0.51 4.06
CA PHE A 115 -5.07 1.35 4.30
C PHE A 115 -4.40 1.04 5.65
N GLU A 116 -5.18 0.80 6.70
CA GLU A 116 -4.65 0.34 8.00
C GLU A 116 -3.96 -1.02 7.85
N PHE A 117 -4.62 -1.99 7.18
CA PHE A 117 -4.01 -3.29 6.89
C PHE A 117 -2.71 -3.16 6.10
N GLY A 118 -2.68 -2.34 5.06
CA GLY A 118 -1.48 -2.06 4.28
C GLY A 118 -0.36 -1.43 5.13
N SER A 119 -0.73 -0.55 6.06
CA SER A 119 0.20 0.09 6.99
C SER A 119 0.80 -0.90 8.01
N TRP A 120 0.01 -1.88 8.45
CA TRP A 120 0.47 -2.97 9.30
C TRP A 120 1.37 -3.94 8.51
N LEU A 121 1.00 -4.25 7.27
CA LEU A 121 1.73 -5.18 6.41
C LEU A 121 3.10 -4.63 5.99
N SER A 122 3.18 -3.34 5.70
CA SER A 122 4.38 -2.67 5.15
C SER A 122 4.72 -1.37 5.88
N PRO A 123 5.81 -1.35 6.68
CA PRO A 123 6.32 -0.11 7.27
C PRO A 123 6.66 0.97 6.24
N VAL A 124 7.09 0.58 5.05
CA VAL A 124 7.38 1.49 3.93
C VAL A 124 6.09 2.15 3.44
N PHE A 125 5.01 1.38 3.28
CA PHE A 125 3.70 1.93 2.92
C PHE A 125 3.16 2.88 3.99
N LYS A 126 3.31 2.51 5.27
CA LYS A 126 2.94 3.40 6.39
C LYS A 126 3.69 4.72 6.35
N LEU A 127 5.00 4.67 6.12
CA LEU A 127 5.82 5.88 6.03
C LEU A 127 5.40 6.74 4.81
N TYR A 128 5.09 6.10 3.69
CA TYR A 128 4.56 6.77 2.51
C TYR A 128 3.26 7.53 2.82
N LEU A 129 2.29 6.89 3.48
CA LEU A 129 1.03 7.54 3.86
C LEU A 129 1.25 8.75 4.77
N ILE A 130 2.15 8.62 5.76
CA ILE A 130 2.48 9.72 6.68
C ILE A 130 3.10 10.89 5.90
N THR A 131 4.05 10.62 5.03
CA THR A 131 4.72 11.64 4.23
C THR A 131 3.75 12.33 3.27
N GLU A 132 2.86 11.55 2.65
CA GLU A 132 1.85 12.09 1.73
C GLU A 132 0.83 12.97 2.46
N TYR A 133 0.40 12.57 3.66
CA TYR A 133 -0.44 13.41 4.50
C TYR A 133 0.23 14.73 4.85
N GLN A 134 1.50 14.69 5.29
CA GLN A 134 2.27 15.89 5.60
C GLN A 134 2.39 16.81 4.38
N ARG A 135 2.68 16.24 3.21
CA ARG A 135 2.73 16.97 1.95
C ARG A 135 1.41 17.65 1.61
N LEU A 136 0.29 16.94 1.75
CA LEU A 136 -1.03 17.51 1.48
C LEU A 136 -1.33 18.66 2.44
N LYS A 137 -0.97 18.53 3.72
CA LYS A 137 -1.11 19.60 4.71
C LYS A 137 -0.23 20.82 4.41
N GLU A 138 0.99 20.60 3.96
CA GLU A 138 1.88 21.67 3.54
C GLU A 138 1.36 22.37 2.27
N ALA A 139 0.80 21.60 1.32
CA ALA A 139 0.19 22.14 0.09
C ALA A 139 -1.09 22.97 0.37
N GLU A 140 -1.91 22.56 1.35
CA GLU A 140 -3.06 23.36 1.80
C GLU A 140 -2.61 24.73 2.34
N ASN A 141 -1.48 24.76 3.05
CA ASN A 141 -0.93 25.99 3.62
C ASN A 141 -0.09 26.81 2.60
N ASN A 142 0.40 26.19 1.54
CA ASN A 142 1.25 26.83 0.54
C ASN A 142 1.08 26.21 -0.86
N PRO A 143 0.08 26.66 -1.65
CA PRO A 143 -0.29 26.05 -2.93
C PRO A 143 0.85 25.94 -3.97
N MET A 144 1.91 26.78 -3.86
CA MET A 144 3.03 26.78 -4.80
C MET A 144 4.04 25.63 -4.61
N LEU A 145 4.01 24.91 -3.47
CA LEU A 145 4.97 23.84 -3.15
C LEU A 145 4.45 22.42 -3.45
N GLY A 146 3.14 22.29 -3.77
CA GLY A 146 2.46 20.98 -3.75
C GLY A 146 2.92 19.97 -4.80
N GLU A 147 3.15 20.37 -6.05
CA GLU A 147 3.46 19.42 -7.13
C GLU A 147 4.91 18.89 -7.11
N TRP A 148 5.83 19.69 -6.63
CA TRP A 148 7.27 19.39 -6.70
C TRP A 148 7.70 18.32 -5.68
N ASN A 149 7.14 18.33 -4.49
CA ASN A 149 7.54 17.43 -3.41
C ASN A 149 7.06 15.97 -3.61
N VAL A 150 5.91 15.74 -4.24
CA VAL A 150 5.38 14.37 -4.46
C VAL A 150 6.27 13.57 -5.38
N LYS A 151 6.63 14.12 -6.53
CA LYS A 151 7.49 13.46 -7.51
C LYS A 151 8.84 13.10 -6.90
N ARG A 152 9.40 13.97 -6.06
CA ARG A 152 10.69 13.76 -5.38
C ARG A 152 10.62 12.65 -4.33
N VAL A 153 9.58 12.60 -3.50
CA VAL A 153 9.42 11.55 -2.48
C VAL A 153 9.15 10.19 -3.12
N LEU A 154 8.24 10.13 -4.11
CA LEU A 154 7.97 8.92 -4.89
C LEU A 154 9.23 8.41 -5.58
N SER A 155 10.01 9.30 -6.19
CA SER A 155 11.28 8.93 -6.84
C SER A 155 12.26 8.34 -5.86
N LYS A 156 12.39 8.90 -4.65
CA LYS A 156 13.34 8.45 -3.64
C LYS A 156 12.95 7.10 -3.05
N VAL A 157 11.66 6.89 -2.74
CA VAL A 157 11.16 5.62 -2.21
C VAL A 157 11.21 4.53 -3.28
N ASN A 158 10.73 4.81 -4.49
CA ASN A 158 10.77 3.85 -5.60
C ASN A 158 12.21 3.51 -6.00
N TYR A 159 13.13 4.47 -5.97
CA TYR A 159 14.53 4.20 -6.26
C TYR A 159 15.16 3.24 -5.27
N THR A 160 14.92 3.40 -3.97
CA THR A 160 15.46 2.49 -2.94
C THR A 160 14.88 1.08 -3.10
N LEU A 161 13.55 0.95 -3.21
CA LEU A 161 12.89 -0.33 -3.43
C LEU A 161 13.36 -1.03 -4.70
N HIS A 162 13.52 -0.26 -5.78
CA HIS A 162 13.95 -0.77 -7.07
C HIS A 162 15.42 -1.21 -7.02
N THR A 163 16.30 -0.42 -6.40
CA THR A 163 17.72 -0.75 -6.24
C THR A 163 17.90 -2.01 -5.40
N ASP A 164 17.11 -2.17 -4.32
CA ASP A 164 17.13 -3.38 -3.50
C ASP A 164 16.63 -4.60 -4.28
N ALA A 165 15.54 -4.46 -5.05
CA ALA A 165 15.05 -5.53 -5.90
C ALA A 165 16.04 -5.92 -6.99
N VAL A 166 16.70 -4.96 -7.62
CA VAL A 166 17.79 -5.23 -8.60
C VAL A 166 18.94 -5.99 -7.95
N ARG A 167 19.38 -5.53 -6.77
CA ARG A 167 20.44 -6.20 -6.02
C ARG A 167 20.08 -7.64 -5.64
N ASP A 168 18.87 -7.86 -5.15
CA ASP A 168 18.50 -9.14 -4.55
C ASP A 168 18.00 -10.18 -5.58
N PHE A 169 17.43 -9.73 -6.71
CA PHE A 169 16.81 -10.61 -7.69
C PHE A 169 17.40 -10.58 -9.11
N ILE A 170 18.05 -9.49 -9.53
CA ILE A 170 18.60 -9.37 -10.87
C ILE A 170 20.11 -9.62 -10.86
N ILE A 171 20.86 -8.93 -9.99
CA ILE A 171 22.32 -9.05 -9.91
C ILE A 171 22.80 -10.49 -9.70
N PRO A 172 22.18 -11.34 -8.86
CA PRO A 172 22.61 -12.74 -8.70
C PRO A 172 22.48 -13.59 -9.96
N LYS A 173 21.69 -13.15 -10.94
CA LYS A 173 21.46 -13.87 -12.21
C LYS A 173 22.40 -13.43 -13.34
N ILE A 174 23.24 -12.43 -13.10
CA ILE A 174 24.17 -11.87 -14.09
C ILE A 174 25.57 -12.38 -13.78
N ASP A 175 26.16 -13.16 -14.68
CA ASP A 175 27.47 -13.78 -14.50
C ASP A 175 28.64 -12.82 -14.83
N VAL A 176 28.40 -11.75 -15.56
CA VAL A 176 29.43 -10.83 -16.03
C VAL A 176 29.45 -9.53 -15.21
N GLU A 177 30.56 -9.27 -14.50
CA GLU A 177 30.71 -8.09 -13.63
C GLU A 177 30.46 -6.75 -14.35
N ARG A 178 30.80 -6.66 -15.64
CA ARG A 178 30.53 -5.46 -16.45
C ARG A 178 29.06 -5.20 -16.68
N GLU A 179 28.24 -6.24 -16.78
CA GLU A 179 26.79 -6.14 -17.01
C GLU A 179 26.05 -5.77 -15.72
N LYS A 180 26.56 -6.15 -14.55
CA LYS A 180 25.98 -5.76 -13.25
C LYS A 180 25.95 -4.25 -13.06
N ALA A 181 26.99 -3.54 -13.54
CA ALA A 181 27.04 -2.08 -13.46
C ALA A 181 25.97 -1.40 -14.35
N TYR A 182 25.65 -2.00 -15.49
CA TYR A 182 24.61 -1.47 -16.39
C TYR A 182 23.20 -1.78 -15.92
N ALA A 183 22.96 -2.90 -15.23
CA ALA A 183 21.64 -3.28 -14.74
C ALA A 183 21.01 -2.19 -13.86
N TYR A 184 21.77 -1.55 -13.00
CA TYR A 184 21.28 -0.42 -12.18
C TYR A 184 20.95 0.83 -13.02
N ALA A 185 21.70 1.09 -14.07
CA ALA A 185 21.49 2.24 -14.95
C ALA A 185 20.23 2.06 -15.82
N ASP A 186 20.08 0.88 -16.41
CA ASP A 186 18.95 0.56 -17.28
C ASP A 186 17.62 0.56 -16.50
N GLU A 187 17.63 0.01 -15.30
CA GLU A 187 16.48 0.00 -14.41
C GLU A 187 16.14 1.41 -13.89
N ALA A 188 17.14 2.23 -13.59
CA ALA A 188 16.93 3.62 -13.22
C ALA A 188 16.32 4.44 -14.37
N ASP A 189 16.72 4.17 -15.61
CA ASP A 189 16.17 4.83 -16.79
C ASP A 189 14.75 4.37 -17.11
N MET A 190 14.38 3.11 -16.85
CA MET A 190 12.99 2.67 -16.91
C MET A 190 12.09 3.43 -15.93
N LEU A 191 12.54 3.64 -14.68
CA LEU A 191 11.82 4.47 -13.71
C LEU A 191 11.70 5.92 -14.18
N ASN A 192 12.75 6.49 -14.71
CA ASN A 192 12.75 7.86 -15.23
C ASN A 192 11.76 8.01 -16.39
N LEU A 193 11.71 7.04 -17.31
CA LEU A 193 10.73 7.00 -18.40
C LEU A 193 9.29 6.93 -17.89
N ALA A 194 9.03 6.09 -16.87
CA ALA A 194 7.69 5.94 -16.30
C ALA A 194 7.21 7.21 -15.57
N LEU A 195 8.11 7.93 -14.90
CA LEU A 195 7.76 9.09 -14.07
C LEU A 195 7.82 10.42 -14.83
N TRP A 196 8.75 10.57 -15.78
CA TRP A 196 9.03 11.84 -16.46
C TRP A 196 9.03 11.73 -17.99
N ALA A 197 8.71 10.56 -18.55
CA ALA A 197 8.69 10.28 -19.98
C ALA A 197 10.03 10.53 -20.70
N CYS A 198 11.16 10.54 -19.98
CA CYS A 198 12.51 10.68 -20.56
C CYS A 198 13.56 9.99 -19.70
N THR A 199 14.68 9.57 -20.32
CA THR A 199 15.83 9.02 -19.61
C THR A 199 16.66 10.13 -18.95
N ALA A 200 17.52 9.75 -17.99
CA ALA A 200 18.44 10.71 -17.37
C ALA A 200 19.38 11.38 -18.40
N LYS A 201 19.75 10.66 -19.47
CA LYS A 201 20.54 11.20 -20.58
C LYS A 201 19.76 12.24 -21.38
N GLN A 202 18.57 11.90 -21.82
CA GLN A 202 17.69 12.82 -22.59
C GLN A 202 17.39 14.10 -21.78
N TRP A 203 17.15 13.95 -20.46
CA TRP A 203 16.92 15.11 -19.61
C TRP A 203 18.17 16.02 -19.54
N ARG A 204 19.38 15.48 -19.36
CA ARG A 204 20.62 16.27 -19.31
C ARG A 204 20.88 17.01 -20.63
N GLU A 205 20.61 16.37 -21.76
CA GLU A 205 20.73 16.97 -23.10
C GLU A 205 19.73 18.13 -23.28
N ALA A 206 18.51 17.98 -22.77
CA ALA A 206 17.48 19.04 -22.82
C ALA A 206 17.73 20.17 -21.80
N ASN A 207 18.47 19.90 -20.71
CA ASN A 207 18.67 20.84 -19.60
C ASN A 207 20.15 21.04 -19.24
N PRO A 208 21.01 21.50 -20.19
CA PRO A 208 22.46 21.60 -19.99
C PRO A 208 22.87 22.57 -18.86
N GLY A 209 22.07 23.59 -18.60
CA GLY A 209 22.31 24.56 -17.53
C GLY A 209 22.15 23.97 -16.12
N TYR A 210 21.19 23.09 -15.92
CA TYR A 210 20.99 22.37 -14.66
C TYR A 210 21.99 21.23 -14.50
N ALA A 211 22.29 20.51 -15.57
CA ALA A 211 23.29 19.44 -15.58
C ALA A 211 24.69 19.94 -15.18
N LYS A 212 25.11 21.13 -15.64
CA LYS A 212 26.36 21.78 -15.24
C LYS A 212 26.42 22.15 -13.76
N LYS A 213 25.28 22.34 -13.11
CA LYS A 213 25.17 22.61 -11.67
C LYS A 213 25.13 21.32 -10.84
N GLY A 214 25.30 20.15 -11.46
CA GLY A 214 25.22 18.85 -10.80
C GLY A 214 23.80 18.37 -10.48
N LEU A 215 22.77 19.05 -10.98
CA LEU A 215 21.38 18.66 -10.82
C LEU A 215 21.01 17.57 -11.84
N ASN A 216 20.05 16.74 -11.48
CA ASN A 216 19.53 15.67 -12.32
C ASN A 216 18.00 15.72 -12.44
N ILE A 217 17.44 14.81 -13.23
CA ILE A 217 15.98 14.73 -13.48
C ILE A 217 15.12 14.65 -12.21
N ARG A 218 15.68 14.20 -11.08
CA ARG A 218 14.98 14.05 -9.80
C ARG A 218 15.06 15.30 -8.93
N ASP A 219 15.87 16.26 -9.31
CA ASP A 219 16.12 17.50 -8.57
C ASP A 219 15.35 18.68 -9.16
N THR A 220 14.67 18.46 -10.29
CA THR A 220 13.85 19.43 -11.01
C THR A 220 12.44 18.89 -11.22
#